data_ea7de2f88e8f83ee520c0646ed98ea2f
#
_entry.id   ea7de2f88e8f83ee520c0646ed98ea2f
#
_cell.length_a   1.000
_cell.length_b   1.000
_cell.length_c   1.000
_cell.angle_alpha   90.00
_cell.angle_beta   90.00
_cell.angle_gamma   90.00
#
_symmetry.space_group_name_H-M   'P 1'
#
loop_
_entity.id
_entity.type
_entity.pdbx_description
1 polymer ?
#
loop_
_entity_poly.entity_id
_entity_poly.type
_entity_poly.pdbx_seq_one_letter_code
_entity_poly.pdbx_strand_id
1 'polypeptide(L)'
;GPDLPCGPPRRTSKAMNPDISPHEQWFAAYAARERAKEQGDPAPMDLKLRHTMAVLDNARRVTASEGFDAALTRACLLAALYHDVARFEQYLLYHTFRDRESCNHGLLGVKILKREARLAGEDNATRKIVLAAVGLHNRFSLPAHLPRETELAAHVVRDADKLDILRIMDEHLGGPGPYSPTVVLNLPDDPALAGEAVLRAALAGQVAAYADLRSVNDFRVLLGTWFFDMHFAASRRQFVEDGHARRLLEGLPQNATYGPVRVALLKRLDGARERD
;
A
#
# COMPACT_ATOMS: atom_id res chain seq x y z
N GLY A 1 -14.19 -32.79 -47.38
CA GLY A 1 -13.33 -33.11 -46.28
C GLY A 1 -14.11 -33.10 -44.99
N PRO A 2 -13.88 -34.01 -44.04
CA PRO A 2 -14.71 -34.12 -42.81
C PRO A 2 -14.35 -33.04 -41.79
N ASP A 3 -15.39 -32.45 -41.20
CA ASP A 3 -15.34 -31.51 -40.10
C ASP A 3 -14.66 -32.13 -38.88
N LEU A 4 -13.64 -31.44 -38.35
CA LEU A 4 -13.05 -31.76 -37.05
C LEU A 4 -13.98 -31.26 -35.94
N PRO A 5 -14.24 -32.06 -34.89
CA PRO A 5 -15.09 -31.63 -33.80
C PRO A 5 -14.38 -30.57 -32.94
N CYS A 6 -15.07 -29.45 -32.78
CA CYS A 6 -14.69 -28.41 -31.82
C CYS A 6 -14.70 -29.02 -30.41
N GLY A 7 -13.51 -29.10 -29.79
CA GLY A 7 -13.39 -29.59 -28.41
C GLY A 7 -14.14 -28.66 -27.43
N PRO A 8 -14.58 -29.19 -26.29
CA PRO A 8 -15.30 -28.39 -25.32
C PRO A 8 -14.45 -27.22 -24.81
N PRO A 9 -15.07 -26.06 -24.50
CA PRO A 9 -14.35 -24.92 -23.96
C PRO A 9 -13.66 -25.33 -22.66
N ARG A 10 -12.36 -25.01 -22.54
CA ARG A 10 -11.61 -25.19 -21.30
C ARG A 10 -12.35 -24.45 -20.20
N ARG A 11 -12.91 -25.19 -19.27
CA ARG A 11 -13.40 -24.63 -18.01
C ARG A 11 -12.19 -23.98 -17.33
N THR A 12 -12.17 -22.65 -17.30
CA THR A 12 -11.29 -21.91 -16.40
C THR A 12 -11.72 -22.30 -14.99
N SER A 13 -10.98 -23.21 -14.36
CA SER A 13 -11.13 -23.43 -12.93
C SER A 13 -10.85 -22.09 -12.25
N LYS A 14 -11.85 -21.60 -11.51
CA LYS A 14 -11.68 -20.45 -10.64
C LYS A 14 -10.49 -20.80 -9.75
N ALA A 15 -9.34 -20.15 -9.99
CA ALA A 15 -8.13 -20.45 -9.23
C ALA A 15 -8.45 -20.21 -7.75
N MET A 16 -8.49 -21.28 -6.96
CA MET A 16 -8.67 -21.18 -5.52
C MET A 16 -7.47 -20.41 -4.97
N ASN A 17 -7.73 -19.36 -4.17
CA ASN A 17 -6.67 -18.66 -3.47
C ASN A 17 -5.83 -19.67 -2.67
N PRO A 18 -4.49 -19.62 -2.77
CA PRO A 18 -3.63 -20.51 -2.01
C PRO A 18 -3.87 -20.33 -0.50
N ASP A 19 -3.88 -21.43 0.24
CA ASP A 19 -4.01 -21.39 1.69
C ASP A 19 -2.73 -20.85 2.34
N ILE A 20 -2.83 -19.70 2.96
CA ILE A 20 -1.77 -19.07 3.75
C ILE A 20 -2.15 -18.97 5.25
N SER A 21 -3.19 -19.66 5.68
CA SER A 21 -3.70 -19.62 7.07
C SER A 21 -2.61 -19.82 8.13
N PRO A 22 -1.63 -20.73 7.99
CA PRO A 22 -0.55 -20.85 8.97
C PRO A 22 0.30 -19.58 9.11
N HIS A 23 0.48 -18.83 8.01
CA HIS A 23 1.19 -17.55 8.03
C HIS A 23 0.36 -16.45 8.67
N GLU A 24 -0.94 -16.39 8.39
CA GLU A 24 -1.87 -15.44 9.03
C GLU A 24 -1.95 -15.65 10.55
N GLN A 25 -2.04 -16.91 11.00
CA GLN A 25 -2.03 -17.27 12.42
C GLN A 25 -0.72 -16.86 13.10
N TRP A 26 0.42 -17.14 12.47
CA TRP A 26 1.70 -16.70 13.00
C TRP A 26 1.80 -15.19 13.09
N PHE A 27 1.37 -14.47 12.05
CA PHE A 27 1.40 -13.00 12.03
C PHE A 27 0.56 -12.41 13.17
N ALA A 28 -0.65 -12.94 13.38
CA ALA A 28 -1.51 -12.51 14.48
C ALA A 28 -0.86 -12.75 15.85
N ALA A 29 -0.24 -13.92 16.05
CA ALA A 29 0.49 -14.23 17.28
C ALA A 29 1.72 -13.35 17.48
N TYR A 30 2.47 -13.08 16.40
CA TYR A 30 3.61 -12.16 16.42
C TYR A 30 3.18 -10.74 16.79
N ALA A 31 2.16 -10.22 16.15
CA ALA A 31 1.62 -8.89 16.44
C ALA A 31 1.15 -8.77 17.90
N ALA A 32 0.45 -9.77 18.41
CA ALA A 32 0.00 -9.81 19.81
C ALA A 32 1.19 -9.85 20.79
N ARG A 33 2.23 -10.64 20.50
CA ARG A 33 3.45 -10.73 21.30
C ARG A 33 4.19 -9.39 21.34
N GLU A 34 4.36 -8.74 20.22
CA GLU A 34 5.05 -7.46 20.14
C GLU A 34 4.20 -6.35 20.82
N ARG A 35 2.89 -6.33 20.58
CA ARG A 35 1.97 -5.39 21.23
C ARG A 35 2.02 -5.47 22.76
N ALA A 36 2.13 -6.68 23.32
CA ALA A 36 2.21 -6.88 24.77
C ALA A 36 3.45 -6.26 25.41
N LYS A 37 4.48 -5.92 24.63
CA LYS A 37 5.70 -5.25 25.12
C LYS A 37 5.53 -3.73 25.25
N GLU A 38 4.50 -3.16 24.58
CA GLU A 38 4.26 -1.72 24.60
C GLU A 38 3.70 -1.29 25.97
N GLN A 39 4.37 -0.33 26.61
CA GLN A 39 4.03 0.19 27.93
C GLN A 39 3.22 1.50 27.88
N GLY A 40 3.21 2.15 26.72
CA GLY A 40 2.53 3.42 26.48
C GLY A 40 1.24 3.24 25.69
N ASP A 41 1.22 3.76 24.46
CA ASP A 41 0.06 3.73 23.56
C ASP A 41 0.17 2.60 22.52
N PRO A 42 -0.61 1.52 22.64
CA PRO A 42 -0.61 0.43 21.65
C PRO A 42 -1.44 0.73 20.40
N ALA A 43 -2.21 1.82 20.36
CA ALA A 43 -3.13 2.11 19.26
C ALA A 43 -2.46 2.17 17.88
N PRO A 44 -1.24 2.70 17.70
CA PRO A 44 -0.52 2.64 16.43
C PRO A 44 -0.20 1.21 15.98
N MET A 45 0.09 0.29 16.91
CA MET A 45 0.33 -1.12 16.59
C MET A 45 -0.98 -1.83 16.19
N ASP A 46 -2.09 -1.53 16.88
CA ASP A 46 -3.42 -2.05 16.51
C ASP A 46 -3.85 -1.53 15.14
N LEU A 47 -3.52 -0.28 14.80
CA LEU A 47 -3.72 0.27 13.46
C LEU A 47 -2.97 -0.55 12.42
N LYS A 48 -1.71 -0.88 12.67
CA LYS A 48 -0.87 -1.64 11.73
C LYS A 48 -1.34 -3.08 11.56
N LEU A 49 -1.88 -3.71 12.60
CA LEU A 49 -2.50 -5.03 12.47
C LEU A 49 -3.72 -4.99 11.53
N ARG A 50 -4.65 -4.06 11.74
CA ARG A 50 -5.83 -3.89 10.88
C ARG A 50 -5.45 -3.52 9.44
N HIS A 51 -4.49 -2.61 9.29
CA HIS A 51 -3.95 -2.23 8.00
C HIS A 51 -3.40 -3.43 7.23
N THR A 52 -2.57 -4.25 7.85
CA THR A 52 -1.98 -5.44 7.21
C THR A 52 -3.05 -6.40 6.70
N MET A 53 -4.11 -6.63 7.47
CA MET A 53 -5.20 -7.51 7.03
C MET A 53 -5.97 -6.93 5.85
N ALA A 54 -6.22 -5.62 5.83
CA ALA A 54 -6.85 -4.94 4.72
C ALA A 54 -5.96 -4.93 3.45
N VAL A 55 -4.65 -4.76 3.60
CA VAL A 55 -3.68 -4.88 2.50
C VAL A 55 -3.68 -6.29 1.91
N LEU A 56 -3.74 -7.32 2.76
CA LEU A 56 -3.86 -8.70 2.31
C LEU A 56 -5.15 -8.92 1.49
N ASP A 57 -6.27 -8.34 1.91
CA ASP A 57 -7.53 -8.44 1.17
C ASP A 57 -7.48 -7.70 -0.18
N ASN A 58 -6.85 -6.54 -0.22
CA ASN A 58 -6.58 -5.82 -1.47
C ASN A 58 -5.70 -6.66 -2.42
N ALA A 59 -4.64 -7.28 -1.89
CA ALA A 59 -3.77 -8.16 -2.68
C ALA A 59 -4.52 -9.37 -3.26
N ARG A 60 -5.45 -9.97 -2.51
CA ARG A 60 -6.33 -11.04 -2.99
C ARG A 60 -7.18 -10.58 -4.18
N ARG A 61 -7.74 -9.36 -4.13
CA ARG A 61 -8.54 -8.79 -5.23
C ARG A 61 -7.69 -8.56 -6.47
N VAL A 62 -6.53 -7.97 -6.32
CA VAL A 62 -5.62 -7.69 -7.44
C VAL A 62 -5.17 -8.99 -8.11
N THR A 63 -4.66 -9.96 -7.34
CA THR A 63 -4.17 -11.23 -7.91
C THR A 63 -5.27 -12.02 -8.60
N ALA A 64 -6.49 -11.99 -8.05
CA ALA A 64 -7.66 -12.63 -8.66
C ALA A 64 -8.06 -11.94 -9.98
N SER A 65 -8.02 -10.60 -10.02
CA SER A 65 -8.33 -9.81 -11.24
C SER A 65 -7.31 -10.03 -12.34
N GLU A 66 -6.03 -10.15 -11.98
CA GLU A 66 -4.95 -10.39 -12.95
C GLU A 66 -4.87 -11.86 -13.40
N GLY A 67 -5.57 -12.76 -12.75
CA GLY A 67 -5.58 -14.19 -13.08
C GLY A 67 -4.21 -14.86 -12.89
N PHE A 68 -3.46 -14.44 -11.88
CA PHE A 68 -2.16 -15.04 -11.58
C PHE A 68 -2.31 -16.53 -11.21
N ASP A 69 -1.30 -17.32 -11.55
CA ASP A 69 -1.26 -18.71 -11.13
C ASP A 69 -1.12 -18.84 -9.59
N ALA A 70 -1.30 -20.04 -9.08
CA ALA A 70 -1.30 -20.31 -7.65
C ALA A 70 0.05 -19.98 -6.97
N ALA A 71 1.17 -20.20 -7.66
CA ALA A 71 2.51 -19.96 -7.10
C ALA A 71 2.78 -18.46 -6.96
N LEU A 72 2.53 -17.68 -8.01
CA LEU A 72 2.70 -16.23 -7.99
C LEU A 72 1.69 -15.58 -7.03
N THR A 73 0.43 -16.03 -7.03
CA THR A 73 -0.59 -15.57 -6.08
C THR A 73 -0.13 -15.79 -4.65
N ARG A 74 0.39 -17.00 -4.32
CA ARG A 74 0.93 -17.29 -2.99
C ARG A 74 2.04 -16.33 -2.60
N ALA A 75 3.02 -16.10 -3.48
CA ALA A 75 4.11 -15.16 -3.23
C ALA A 75 3.60 -13.73 -2.98
N CYS A 76 2.64 -13.26 -3.80
CA CYS A 76 2.02 -11.94 -3.62
C CYS A 76 1.30 -11.81 -2.27
N LEU A 77 0.52 -12.82 -1.87
CA LEU A 77 -0.23 -12.79 -0.61
C LEU A 77 0.71 -12.83 0.61
N LEU A 78 1.76 -13.65 0.56
CA LEU A 78 2.77 -13.69 1.62
C LEU A 78 3.54 -12.37 1.71
N ALA A 79 3.90 -11.77 0.59
CA ALA A 79 4.55 -10.46 0.57
C ALA A 79 3.64 -9.35 1.14
N ALA A 80 2.35 -9.37 0.79
CA ALA A 80 1.36 -8.43 1.34
C ALA A 80 1.17 -8.62 2.85
N LEU A 81 1.08 -9.86 3.33
CA LEU A 81 0.96 -10.16 4.76
C LEU A 81 2.17 -9.66 5.56
N TYR A 82 3.36 -9.76 5.00
CA TYR A 82 4.61 -9.48 5.71
C TYR A 82 5.21 -8.10 5.41
N HIS A 83 4.63 -7.30 4.51
CA HIS A 83 5.24 -6.04 4.08
C HIS A 83 5.59 -5.10 5.24
N ASP A 84 4.70 -4.99 6.21
CA ASP A 84 4.80 -4.12 7.38
C ASP A 84 5.12 -4.87 8.70
N VAL A 85 5.61 -6.12 8.64
CA VAL A 85 5.94 -6.91 9.83
C VAL A 85 6.92 -6.19 10.76
N ALA A 86 7.79 -5.37 10.22
CA ALA A 86 8.77 -4.58 10.98
C ALA A 86 8.16 -3.43 11.77
N ARG A 87 6.95 -2.98 11.46
CA ARG A 87 6.34 -1.81 12.10
C ARG A 87 6.15 -1.99 13.60
N PHE A 88 5.95 -3.22 14.06
CA PHE A 88 5.83 -3.53 15.49
C PHE A 88 7.15 -3.26 16.23
N GLU A 89 8.27 -3.81 15.76
CA GLU A 89 9.59 -3.54 16.35
C GLU A 89 10.03 -2.09 16.16
N GLN A 90 9.77 -1.50 15.00
CA GLN A 90 10.07 -0.09 14.74
C GLN A 90 9.37 0.82 15.77
N TYR A 91 8.08 0.60 16.01
CA TYR A 91 7.33 1.40 16.96
C TYR A 91 7.82 1.20 18.39
N LEU A 92 8.08 -0.04 18.81
CA LEU A 92 8.61 -0.34 20.16
C LEU A 92 9.95 0.36 20.45
N LEU A 93 10.80 0.50 19.42
CA LEU A 93 12.13 1.08 19.58
C LEU A 93 12.15 2.60 19.43
N TYR A 94 11.31 3.14 18.56
CA TYR A 94 11.43 4.54 18.12
C TYR A 94 10.16 5.37 18.34
N HIS A 95 9.03 4.76 18.67
CA HIS A 95 7.71 5.40 18.81
C HIS A 95 7.30 6.25 17.59
N THR A 96 7.75 5.86 16.42
CA THR A 96 7.44 6.51 15.12
C THR A 96 7.43 5.50 13.99
N PHE A 97 6.66 5.80 12.93
CA PHE A 97 6.68 5.07 11.67
C PHE A 97 7.48 5.81 10.56
N ARG A 98 8.17 6.90 10.92
CA ARG A 98 9.01 7.65 9.97
C ARG A 98 10.36 6.97 9.80
N ASP A 99 10.59 6.36 8.64
CA ASP A 99 11.83 5.65 8.36
C ASP A 99 13.08 6.54 8.51
N ARG A 100 12.98 7.82 8.16
CA ARG A 100 14.08 8.79 8.32
C ARG A 100 14.49 9.04 9.77
N GLU A 101 13.58 8.85 10.70
CA GLU A 101 13.80 9.08 12.14
C GLU A 101 14.07 7.78 12.90
N SER A 102 14.11 6.66 12.20
CA SER A 102 14.22 5.33 12.80
C SER A 102 15.06 4.36 11.96
N CYS A 103 14.40 3.55 11.15
CA CYS A 103 15.03 2.55 10.30
C CYS A 103 14.20 2.30 9.03
N ASN A 104 14.82 1.75 7.99
CA ASN A 104 14.09 1.27 6.82
C ASN A 104 13.28 0.02 7.19
N HIS A 105 11.97 0.16 7.31
CA HIS A 105 11.09 -0.93 7.76
C HIS A 105 10.99 -2.09 6.76
N GLY A 106 11.12 -1.83 5.46
CA GLY A 106 11.18 -2.90 4.46
C GLY A 106 12.38 -3.82 4.66
N LEU A 107 13.57 -3.24 4.86
CA LEU A 107 14.79 -4.00 5.14
C LEU A 107 14.76 -4.67 6.51
N LEU A 108 14.20 -4.02 7.52
CA LEU A 108 14.01 -4.64 8.83
C LEU A 108 13.04 -5.81 8.74
N GLY A 109 11.98 -5.70 7.95
CA GLY A 109 11.05 -6.80 7.68
C GLY A 109 11.73 -8.04 7.11
N VAL A 110 12.62 -7.85 6.14
CA VAL A 110 13.44 -8.95 5.60
C VAL A 110 14.29 -9.62 6.68
N LYS A 111 14.90 -8.83 7.58
CA LYS A 111 15.69 -9.37 8.70
C LYS A 111 14.84 -10.18 9.67
N ILE A 112 13.63 -9.68 10.00
CA ILE A 112 12.68 -10.38 10.88
C ILE A 112 12.26 -11.70 10.26
N LEU A 113 11.83 -11.71 8.99
CA LEU A 113 11.43 -12.95 8.30
C LEU A 113 12.52 -14.02 8.28
N LYS A 114 13.77 -13.61 8.12
CA LYS A 114 14.94 -14.52 8.19
C LYS A 114 15.20 -15.00 9.62
N ARG A 115 15.19 -14.12 10.60
CA ARG A 115 15.39 -14.44 12.02
C ARG A 115 14.34 -15.41 12.54
N GLU A 116 13.08 -15.20 12.19
CA GLU A 116 11.95 -16.03 12.61
C GLU A 116 11.75 -17.27 11.70
N ALA A 117 12.63 -17.48 10.71
CA ALA A 117 12.57 -18.57 9.74
C ALA A 117 11.19 -18.72 9.05
N ARG A 118 10.47 -17.60 8.84
CA ARG A 118 9.06 -17.64 8.44
C ARG A 118 8.79 -18.24 7.07
N LEU A 119 9.76 -18.18 6.18
CA LEU A 119 9.65 -18.70 4.81
C LEU A 119 10.41 -20.02 4.61
N ALA A 120 10.82 -20.68 5.71
CA ALA A 120 11.61 -21.92 5.61
C ALA A 120 10.86 -23.07 4.92
N GLY A 121 9.52 -23.11 5.06
CA GLY A 121 8.67 -24.09 4.40
C GLY A 121 8.30 -23.77 2.95
N GLU A 122 8.67 -22.58 2.46
CA GLU A 122 8.41 -22.18 1.07
C GLU A 122 9.53 -22.63 0.14
N ASP A 123 9.20 -22.86 -1.14
CA ASP A 123 10.21 -23.12 -2.15
C ASP A 123 11.13 -21.89 -2.36
N ASN A 124 12.27 -22.13 -3.01
CA ASN A 124 13.30 -21.10 -3.16
C ASN A 124 12.85 -19.91 -4.02
N ALA A 125 12.02 -20.14 -5.03
CA ALA A 125 11.50 -19.07 -5.88
C ALA A 125 10.53 -18.18 -5.09
N THR A 126 9.56 -18.77 -4.40
CA THR A 126 8.62 -18.05 -3.53
C THR A 126 9.36 -17.25 -2.45
N ARG A 127 10.34 -17.84 -1.77
CA ARG A 127 11.14 -17.11 -0.77
C ARG A 127 11.84 -15.88 -1.33
N LYS A 128 12.47 -16.00 -2.50
CA LYS A 128 13.18 -14.88 -3.14
C LYS A 128 12.21 -13.75 -3.50
N ILE A 129 11.06 -14.08 -4.09
CA ILE A 129 10.03 -13.11 -4.48
C ILE A 129 9.51 -12.37 -3.25
N VAL A 130 9.12 -13.10 -2.19
CA VAL A 130 8.57 -12.51 -0.97
C VAL A 130 9.57 -11.57 -0.29
N LEU A 131 10.81 -12.02 -0.08
CA LEU A 131 11.84 -11.20 0.56
C LEU A 131 12.16 -9.94 -0.26
N ALA A 132 12.21 -10.05 -1.58
CA ALA A 132 12.45 -8.90 -2.45
C ALA A 132 11.26 -7.92 -2.41
N ALA A 133 10.03 -8.40 -2.54
CA ALA A 133 8.84 -7.56 -2.51
C ALA A 133 8.69 -6.85 -1.15
N VAL A 134 8.89 -7.53 -0.03
CA VAL A 134 8.90 -6.91 1.31
C VAL A 134 10.00 -5.86 1.43
N GLY A 135 11.22 -6.15 0.99
CA GLY A 135 12.35 -5.22 1.08
C GLY A 135 12.25 -3.99 0.17
N LEU A 136 11.45 -4.08 -0.90
CA LEU A 136 11.35 -3.04 -1.92
C LEU A 136 10.06 -2.20 -1.84
N HIS A 137 9.04 -2.65 -1.07
CA HIS A 137 7.69 -2.05 -1.14
C HIS A 137 7.67 -0.56 -0.76
N ASN A 138 8.53 -0.13 0.15
CA ASN A 138 8.60 1.25 0.66
C ASN A 138 9.53 2.18 -0.16
N ARG A 139 10.08 1.70 -1.29
CA ARG A 139 10.89 2.57 -2.17
C ARG A 139 10.00 3.49 -3.00
N PHE A 140 10.49 4.68 -3.31
CA PHE A 140 9.80 5.62 -4.19
C PHE A 140 9.55 5.00 -5.57
N SER A 141 10.57 4.36 -6.14
CA SER A 141 10.48 3.59 -7.39
C SER A 141 11.16 2.24 -7.26
N LEU A 142 10.66 1.26 -8.00
CA LEU A 142 11.30 -0.05 -8.07
C LEU A 142 12.58 0.01 -8.90
N PRO A 143 13.61 -0.81 -8.58
CA PRO A 143 14.78 -0.96 -9.43
C PRO A 143 14.40 -1.44 -10.83
N ALA A 144 15.15 -0.99 -11.84
CA ALA A 144 15.03 -1.54 -13.18
C ALA A 144 15.51 -3.00 -13.22
N HIS A 145 14.97 -3.75 -14.18
CA HIS A 145 15.40 -5.13 -14.49
C HIS A 145 15.20 -6.17 -13.37
N LEU A 146 14.17 -5.98 -12.54
CA LEU A 146 13.72 -7.04 -11.62
C LEU A 146 13.23 -8.25 -12.41
N PRO A 147 13.40 -9.49 -11.88
CA PRO A 147 12.70 -10.64 -12.42
C PRO A 147 11.18 -10.38 -12.45
N ARG A 148 10.51 -10.78 -13.54
CA ARG A 148 9.11 -10.44 -13.80
C ARG A 148 8.18 -10.76 -12.61
N GLU A 149 8.28 -11.94 -12.03
CA GLU A 149 7.43 -12.34 -10.91
C GLU A 149 7.70 -11.51 -9.65
N THR A 150 8.95 -11.14 -9.41
CA THR A 150 9.34 -10.24 -8.31
C THR A 150 8.79 -8.84 -8.53
N GLU A 151 8.87 -8.33 -9.73
CA GLU A 151 8.31 -7.02 -10.10
C GLU A 151 6.79 -7.00 -9.91
N LEU A 152 6.09 -8.02 -10.41
CA LEU A 152 4.64 -8.14 -10.24
C LEU A 152 4.24 -8.23 -8.76
N ALA A 153 4.91 -9.05 -7.97
CA ALA A 153 4.65 -9.16 -6.53
C ALA A 153 4.90 -7.84 -5.79
N ALA A 154 5.98 -7.14 -6.12
CA ALA A 154 6.26 -5.83 -5.55
C ALA A 154 5.17 -4.80 -5.92
N HIS A 155 4.68 -4.80 -7.15
CA HIS A 155 3.57 -3.93 -7.55
C HIS A 155 2.26 -4.28 -6.85
N VAL A 156 1.94 -5.58 -6.68
CA VAL A 156 0.74 -5.99 -5.91
C VAL A 156 0.80 -5.42 -4.50
N VAL A 157 1.93 -5.57 -3.80
CA VAL A 157 2.08 -5.05 -2.44
C VAL A 157 1.95 -3.53 -2.42
N ARG A 158 2.61 -2.82 -3.32
CA ARG A 158 2.60 -1.35 -3.37
C ARG A 158 1.21 -0.78 -3.66
N ASP A 159 0.48 -1.38 -4.61
CA ASP A 159 -0.89 -0.98 -4.91
C ASP A 159 -1.82 -1.26 -3.73
N ALA A 160 -1.76 -2.49 -3.19
CA ALA A 160 -2.60 -2.91 -2.07
C ALA A 160 -2.38 -2.08 -0.80
N ASP A 161 -1.13 -1.75 -0.50
CA ASP A 161 -0.73 -0.90 0.63
C ASP A 161 -1.29 0.51 0.48
N LYS A 162 -1.08 1.17 -0.66
CA LYS A 162 -1.58 2.51 -0.93
C LYS A 162 -3.10 2.60 -0.85
N LEU A 163 -3.82 1.61 -1.36
CA LEU A 163 -5.29 1.57 -1.30
C LEU A 163 -5.81 1.58 0.14
N ASP A 164 -5.15 0.86 1.05
CA ASP A 164 -5.57 0.89 2.46
C ASP A 164 -5.08 2.13 3.22
N ILE A 165 -3.91 2.64 2.90
CA ILE A 165 -3.46 3.94 3.46
C ILE A 165 -4.46 5.05 3.10
N LEU A 166 -5.01 5.07 1.88
CA LEU A 166 -6.06 6.02 1.51
C LEU A 166 -7.29 5.91 2.42
N ARG A 167 -7.75 4.69 2.72
CA ARG A 167 -8.85 4.47 3.65
C ARG A 167 -8.55 5.02 5.04
N ILE A 168 -7.39 4.67 5.59
CA ILE A 168 -6.94 5.15 6.90
C ILE A 168 -6.87 6.67 6.93
N MET A 169 -6.27 7.28 5.92
CA MET A 169 -6.10 8.72 5.87
C MET A 169 -7.43 9.45 5.70
N ASP A 170 -8.37 8.90 4.93
CA ASP A 170 -9.73 9.43 4.81
C ASP A 170 -10.46 9.37 6.16
N GLU A 171 -10.38 8.26 6.90
CA GLU A 171 -10.95 8.13 8.23
C GLU A 171 -10.37 9.14 9.24
N HIS A 172 -9.05 9.36 9.20
CA HIS A 172 -8.37 10.26 10.14
C HIS A 172 -8.45 11.74 9.76
N LEU A 173 -8.54 12.07 8.49
CA LEU A 173 -8.58 13.45 7.99
C LEU A 173 -9.98 13.91 7.56
N GLY A 174 -10.99 13.06 7.66
CA GLY A 174 -12.37 13.36 7.23
C GLY A 174 -13.11 14.34 8.12
N GLY A 175 -12.62 14.59 9.33
CA GLY A 175 -13.15 15.56 10.28
C GLY A 175 -12.18 16.71 10.56
N PRO A 176 -12.57 17.67 11.42
CA PRO A 176 -11.65 18.72 11.87
C PRO A 176 -10.55 18.14 12.77
N GLY A 177 -9.37 18.83 12.77
CA GLY A 177 -8.31 18.49 13.71
C GLY A 177 -8.69 18.71 15.18
N PRO A 178 -7.78 18.40 16.13
CA PRO A 178 -6.39 17.99 15.87
C PRO A 178 -6.26 16.56 15.37
N TYR A 179 -5.34 16.33 14.46
CA TYR A 179 -5.06 14.99 13.91
C TYR A 179 -4.02 14.24 14.74
N SER A 180 -4.08 12.91 14.70
CA SER A 180 -3.07 12.06 15.34
C SER A 180 -1.67 12.34 14.77
N PRO A 181 -0.69 12.79 15.58
CA PRO A 181 0.65 13.11 15.09
C PRO A 181 1.35 11.93 14.40
N THR A 182 1.14 10.72 14.90
CA THR A 182 1.72 9.51 14.32
C THR A 182 1.16 9.24 12.92
N VAL A 183 -0.14 9.45 12.72
CA VAL A 183 -0.81 9.22 11.42
C VAL A 183 -0.39 10.26 10.39
N VAL A 184 -0.37 11.53 10.78
CA VAL A 184 0.01 12.65 9.87
C VAL A 184 1.52 12.94 9.86
N LEU A 185 2.34 12.04 10.37
CA LEU A 185 3.81 12.15 10.36
C LEU A 185 4.32 13.46 11.00
N ASN A 186 3.65 13.93 12.06
CA ASN A 186 3.93 15.21 12.74
C ASN A 186 3.89 16.45 11.83
N LEU A 187 3.21 16.37 10.67
CA LEU A 187 3.04 17.51 9.78
C LEU A 187 2.07 18.54 10.40
N PRO A 188 2.35 19.85 10.27
CA PRO A 188 1.44 20.88 10.77
C PRO A 188 0.17 20.96 9.91
N ASP A 189 -0.95 21.25 10.55
CA ASP A 189 -2.21 21.58 9.90
C ASP A 189 -2.28 23.10 9.67
N ASP A 190 -1.55 23.56 8.65
CA ASP A 190 -1.44 24.99 8.30
C ASP A 190 -1.76 25.17 6.81
N PRO A 191 -2.91 25.82 6.47
CA PRO A 191 -3.31 26.03 5.07
C PRO A 191 -2.41 27.01 4.30
N ALA A 192 -1.59 27.80 4.98
CA ALA A 192 -0.64 28.72 4.36
C ALA A 192 0.70 28.05 4.03
N LEU A 193 0.95 26.85 4.58
CA LEU A 193 2.22 26.15 4.40
C LEU A 193 2.08 25.08 3.31
N ALA A 194 2.79 25.27 2.19
CA ALA A 194 2.77 24.34 1.08
C ALA A 194 4.16 24.01 0.55
N GLY A 195 4.37 22.76 0.18
CA GLY A 195 5.55 22.29 -0.53
C GLY A 195 5.41 22.50 -2.04
N GLU A 196 6.16 23.44 -2.61
CA GLU A 196 6.11 23.73 -4.05
C GLU A 196 6.36 22.49 -4.93
N ALA A 197 7.27 21.61 -4.51
CA ALA A 197 7.58 20.38 -5.23
C ALA A 197 6.38 19.42 -5.27
N VAL A 198 5.59 19.35 -4.19
CA VAL A 198 4.36 18.54 -4.12
C VAL A 198 3.33 19.07 -5.11
N LEU A 199 3.07 20.38 -5.09
CA LEU A 199 2.09 21.00 -5.98
C LEU A 199 2.50 20.86 -7.46
N ARG A 200 3.77 21.07 -7.77
CA ARG A 200 4.32 20.91 -9.11
C ARG A 200 4.19 19.47 -9.63
N ALA A 201 4.53 18.47 -8.82
CA ALA A 201 4.38 17.07 -9.18
C ALA A 201 2.92 16.74 -9.49
N ALA A 202 1.98 17.16 -8.65
CA ALA A 202 0.56 16.94 -8.84
C ALA A 202 0.04 17.53 -10.16
N LEU A 203 0.40 18.79 -10.47
CA LEU A 203 0.00 19.45 -11.72
C LEU A 203 0.64 18.79 -12.95
N ALA A 204 1.84 18.24 -12.83
CA ALA A 204 2.52 17.51 -13.89
C ALA A 204 2.02 16.07 -14.10
N GLY A 205 1.08 15.59 -13.28
CA GLY A 205 0.62 14.20 -13.34
C GLY A 205 1.69 13.21 -12.85
N GLN A 206 2.50 13.61 -11.89
CA GLN A 206 3.57 12.82 -11.29
C GLN A 206 3.31 12.57 -9.81
N VAL A 207 3.88 11.51 -9.27
CA VAL A 207 3.79 11.19 -7.84
C VAL A 207 4.65 12.16 -7.05
N ALA A 208 4.07 12.75 -6.01
CA ALA A 208 4.81 13.57 -5.05
C ALA A 208 5.62 12.69 -4.07
N ALA A 209 6.66 13.25 -3.48
CA ALA A 209 7.52 12.54 -2.54
C ALA A 209 7.25 12.95 -1.09
N TYR A 210 7.31 12.00 -0.15
CA TYR A 210 7.20 12.27 1.29
C TYR A 210 8.20 13.32 1.81
N ALA A 211 9.39 13.36 1.23
CA ALA A 211 10.43 14.31 1.63
C ALA A 211 10.05 15.77 1.38
N ASP A 212 9.12 16.01 0.46
CA ASP A 212 8.69 17.35 0.04
C ASP A 212 7.49 17.88 0.82
N LEU A 213 6.89 17.06 1.68
CA LEU A 213 5.72 17.43 2.48
C LEU A 213 6.08 18.52 3.51
N ARG A 214 5.23 19.55 3.59
CA ARG A 214 5.35 20.66 4.55
C ARG A 214 4.14 20.75 5.48
N SER A 215 2.98 20.23 5.06
CA SER A 215 1.73 20.31 5.81
C SER A 215 0.85 19.08 5.60
N VAL A 216 -0.19 18.96 6.40
CA VAL A 216 -1.24 17.94 6.24
C VAL A 216 -1.93 18.08 4.87
N ASN A 217 -2.09 19.30 4.34
CA ASN A 217 -2.67 19.49 3.02
C ASN A 217 -1.76 18.99 1.91
N ASP A 218 -0.44 19.15 2.03
CA ASP A 218 0.50 18.51 1.11
C ASP A 218 0.37 16.98 1.15
N PHE A 219 0.12 16.42 2.33
CA PHE A 219 -0.10 14.98 2.45
C PHE A 219 -1.39 14.54 1.72
N ARG A 220 -2.47 15.32 1.80
CA ARG A 220 -3.69 15.07 0.99
C ARG A 220 -3.38 15.08 -0.50
N VAL A 221 -2.58 16.04 -0.98
CA VAL A 221 -2.15 16.13 -2.38
C VAL A 221 -1.32 14.90 -2.77
N LEU A 222 -0.31 14.53 -1.97
CA LEU A 222 0.52 13.35 -2.21
C LEU A 222 -0.36 12.10 -2.39
N LEU A 223 -1.31 11.87 -1.48
CA LEU A 223 -2.21 10.74 -1.54
C LEU A 223 -3.04 10.73 -2.84
N GLY A 224 -3.50 11.87 -3.30
CA GLY A 224 -4.17 12.01 -4.60
C GLY A 224 -3.25 11.68 -5.79
N THR A 225 -1.96 12.02 -5.72
CA THR A 225 -1.00 11.71 -6.78
C THR A 225 -0.68 10.22 -6.89
N TRP A 226 -0.99 9.41 -5.91
CA TRP A 226 -0.77 7.97 -5.97
C TRP A 226 -1.57 7.29 -7.08
N PHE A 227 -2.62 7.91 -7.59
CA PHE A 227 -3.32 7.45 -8.79
C PHE A 227 -2.37 7.22 -9.98
N PHE A 228 -1.34 8.06 -10.11
CA PHE A 228 -0.35 7.97 -11.19
C PHE A 228 0.63 6.81 -11.04
N ASP A 229 0.74 6.23 -9.83
CA ASP A 229 1.62 5.10 -9.52
C ASP A 229 0.87 3.76 -9.41
N MET A 230 -0.46 3.73 -9.51
CA MET A 230 -1.21 2.48 -9.51
C MET A 230 -0.87 1.65 -10.75
N HIS A 231 -0.30 0.48 -10.51
CA HIS A 231 0.21 -0.38 -11.58
C HIS A 231 -0.91 -1.14 -12.30
N PHE A 232 -1.80 -1.80 -11.54
CA PHE A 232 -2.84 -2.64 -12.10
C PHE A 232 -4.12 -1.87 -12.41
N ALA A 233 -4.82 -2.27 -13.50
CA ALA A 233 -6.11 -1.67 -13.86
C ALA A 233 -7.14 -1.82 -12.73
N ALA A 234 -7.19 -2.99 -12.08
CA ALA A 234 -8.06 -3.23 -10.94
C ALA A 234 -7.78 -2.28 -9.78
N SER A 235 -6.50 -1.99 -9.50
CA SER A 235 -6.10 -1.04 -8.45
C SER A 235 -6.51 0.39 -8.80
N ARG A 236 -6.34 0.82 -10.03
CA ARG A 236 -6.79 2.15 -10.50
C ARG A 236 -8.30 2.31 -10.37
N ARG A 237 -9.07 1.29 -10.77
CA ARG A 237 -10.52 1.27 -10.64
C ARG A 237 -10.93 1.37 -9.18
N GLN A 238 -10.38 0.53 -8.30
CA GLN A 238 -10.66 0.57 -6.86
C GLN A 238 -10.30 1.92 -6.24
N PHE A 239 -9.17 2.53 -6.61
CA PHE A 239 -8.74 3.86 -6.17
C PHE A 239 -9.83 4.93 -6.41
N VAL A 240 -10.50 4.86 -7.56
CA VAL A 240 -11.57 5.79 -7.92
C VAL A 240 -12.90 5.43 -7.25
N GLU A 241 -13.27 4.15 -7.25
CA GLU A 241 -14.57 3.67 -6.76
C GLU A 241 -14.72 3.78 -5.24
N ASP A 242 -13.67 3.51 -4.47
CA ASP A 242 -13.69 3.62 -3.01
C ASP A 242 -13.92 5.06 -2.52
N GLY A 243 -13.60 6.05 -3.34
CA GLY A 243 -13.86 7.47 -3.08
C GLY A 243 -12.98 8.11 -2.01
N HIS A 244 -12.07 7.36 -1.38
CA HIS A 244 -11.20 7.90 -0.32
C HIS A 244 -10.32 9.04 -0.81
N ALA A 245 -9.63 8.87 -1.94
CA ALA A 245 -8.80 9.92 -2.53
C ALA A 245 -9.62 11.16 -2.89
N ARG A 246 -10.82 10.97 -3.44
CA ARG A 246 -11.74 12.08 -3.74
C ARG A 246 -12.05 12.90 -2.49
N ARG A 247 -12.47 12.25 -1.41
CA ARG A 247 -12.82 12.95 -0.16
C ARG A 247 -11.62 13.69 0.44
N LEU A 248 -10.43 13.08 0.40
CA LEU A 248 -9.18 13.74 0.82
C LEU A 248 -8.90 15.01 0.00
N LEU A 249 -9.05 14.95 -1.32
CA LEU A 249 -8.85 16.09 -2.21
C LEU A 249 -9.93 17.17 -2.06
N GLU A 250 -11.17 16.78 -1.82
CA GLU A 250 -12.27 17.70 -1.53
C GLU A 250 -12.07 18.46 -0.22
N GLY A 251 -11.33 17.88 0.73
CA GLY A 251 -10.91 18.50 1.98
C GLY A 251 -9.79 19.54 1.85
N LEU A 252 -9.18 19.70 0.66
CA LEU A 252 -8.16 20.73 0.45
C LEU A 252 -8.74 22.15 0.52
N PRO A 253 -7.96 23.13 1.05
CA PRO A 253 -8.38 24.53 1.03
C PRO A 253 -8.67 25.03 -0.38
N GLN A 254 -9.76 25.79 -0.54
CA GLN A 254 -10.12 26.43 -1.81
C GLN A 254 -9.47 27.81 -1.91
N ASN A 255 -8.16 27.85 -1.85
CA ASN A 255 -7.34 29.05 -1.95
C ASN A 255 -6.49 29.04 -3.24
N ALA A 256 -5.72 30.09 -3.47
CA ALA A 256 -4.87 30.21 -4.65
C ALA A 256 -3.76 29.14 -4.70
N THR A 257 -3.35 28.62 -3.55
CA THR A 257 -2.26 27.63 -3.43
C THR A 257 -2.74 26.21 -3.80
N TYR A 258 -3.83 25.74 -3.17
CA TYR A 258 -4.32 24.36 -3.35
C TYR A 258 -5.45 24.24 -4.38
N GLY A 259 -6.17 25.33 -4.68
CA GLY A 259 -7.30 25.30 -5.62
C GLY A 259 -6.97 24.69 -6.98
N PRO A 260 -5.90 25.12 -7.67
CA PRO A 260 -5.51 24.56 -8.97
C PRO A 260 -5.21 23.07 -8.92
N VAL A 261 -4.48 22.60 -7.90
CA VAL A 261 -4.13 21.18 -7.71
C VAL A 261 -5.37 20.35 -7.40
N ARG A 262 -6.25 20.86 -6.53
CA ARG A 262 -7.52 20.23 -6.20
C ARG A 262 -8.36 19.97 -7.47
N VAL A 263 -8.53 20.99 -8.29
CA VAL A 263 -9.30 20.89 -9.56
C VAL A 263 -8.64 19.89 -10.51
N ALA A 264 -7.31 19.97 -10.69
CA ALA A 264 -6.59 19.11 -11.61
C ALA A 264 -6.68 17.64 -11.22
N LEU A 265 -6.49 17.30 -9.94
CA LEU A 265 -6.55 15.92 -9.48
C LEU A 265 -7.98 15.35 -9.49
N LEU A 266 -8.97 16.11 -9.06
CA LEU A 266 -10.38 15.69 -9.14
C LEU A 266 -10.81 15.41 -10.59
N LYS A 267 -10.40 16.27 -11.54
CA LYS A 267 -10.65 16.04 -12.96
C LYS A 267 -10.02 14.74 -13.48
N ARG A 268 -8.84 14.37 -13.00
CA ARG A 268 -8.20 13.10 -13.36
C ARG A 268 -9.01 11.90 -12.88
N LEU A 269 -9.53 11.95 -11.65
CA LEU A 269 -10.37 10.88 -11.10
C LEU A 269 -11.71 10.77 -11.86
N ASP A 270 -12.33 11.90 -12.23
CA ASP A 270 -13.56 11.90 -13.04
C ASP A 270 -13.33 11.28 -14.42
N GLY A 271 -12.27 11.68 -15.12
CA GLY A 271 -11.94 11.14 -16.43
C GLY A 271 -11.51 9.67 -16.41
N ALA A 272 -11.09 9.13 -15.28
CA ALA A 272 -10.85 7.69 -15.12
C ALA A 272 -12.17 6.92 -14.96
N ARG A 273 -13.13 7.48 -14.19
CA ARG A 273 -14.44 6.87 -13.96
C ARG A 273 -15.29 6.74 -15.22
N GLU A 274 -15.13 7.66 -16.17
CA GLU A 274 -15.88 7.65 -17.43
C GLU A 274 -15.35 6.67 -18.47
N ARG A 275 -14.14 6.11 -18.27
CA ARG A 275 -13.47 5.21 -19.23
C ARG A 275 -13.58 3.73 -18.85
N ASP A 276 -14.09 3.40 -17.70
CA ASP A 276 -14.39 2.05 -17.22
C ASP A 276 -15.88 1.70 -17.41
#